data_022a193cff24c8b0ee993b0c07f5b024
#
_entry.id   022a193cff24c8b0ee993b0c07f5b024
#
_cell.length_a   1.000
_cell.length_b   1.000
_cell.length_c   1.000
_cell.angle_alpha   90.00
_cell.angle_beta   90.00
_cell.angle_gamma   90.00
#
_symmetry.space_group_name_H-M   'P 1'
#
loop_
_entity.id
_entity.type
_entity.pdbx_description
1 polymer ?
#
loop_
_entity_poly.entity_id
_entity_poly.type
_entity_poly.pdbx_seq_one_letter_code
_entity_poly.pdbx_strand_id
1 'polypeptide(L)'
;MQKILSSVLLLAATAAAVFAQEPAPAAPAAPAAASARPRMPEPADPKLPSLFLIGDSTVRNGRDDGQGKGADGQWGWGNPIAAYFDPAKINVVNRAVGGLSSRTFLTGGHWERVMAMLKAGDVVIMQFGHNDDGALNDEPPGPLRARGTIKGVGEETKEIDNVMTKKHEVVHSYGWYLRKFIREAKEKGATPVVCSLIPRKTWDKDGRIVRQTDTYAGWARQVAQEEKVGFIDLNAAVAAKYDALGRDAVMKLFPAPVTAADGRVVDEHTHPNLPGAQLNAEFVIAGLKALQPNPLAAFFSTKAGEVAPLAATPGR
;
A
#
# COMPACT_ATOMS: atom_id res chain seq x y z
N MET A 1 -44.97 -34.71 102.14
CA MET A 1 -44.47 -35.87 101.39
C MET A 1 -45.27 -36.00 100.10
N GLN A 2 -44.79 -35.44 99.04
CA GLN A 2 -45.31 -35.67 97.65
C GLN A 2 -44.28 -35.24 96.65
N LYS A 3 -43.80 -36.19 95.92
CA LYS A 3 -42.79 -36.00 94.86
C LYS A 3 -43.47 -35.44 93.61
N ILE A 4 -43.01 -34.33 93.13
CA ILE A 4 -43.42 -33.77 91.85
C ILE A 4 -42.35 -34.15 90.79
N LEU A 5 -42.75 -34.98 89.83
CA LEU A 5 -41.93 -35.25 88.68
C LEU A 5 -42.07 -34.10 87.69
N SER A 6 -41.01 -33.45 87.31
CA SER A 6 -40.98 -32.50 86.18
C SER A 6 -40.43 -33.18 85.00
N SER A 7 -41.27 -33.33 83.95
CA SER A 7 -40.88 -33.84 82.65
C SER A 7 -40.23 -32.71 81.83
N VAL A 8 -38.98 -32.87 81.44
CA VAL A 8 -38.28 -32.00 80.55
C VAL A 8 -38.50 -32.46 79.13
N LEU A 9 -39.14 -31.60 78.32
CA LEU A 9 -39.38 -31.83 76.90
C LEU A 9 -38.13 -31.32 76.13
N LEU A 10 -37.42 -32.24 75.49
CA LEU A 10 -36.24 -31.93 74.67
C LEU A 10 -36.72 -31.63 73.22
N LEU A 11 -36.63 -30.36 72.84
CA LEU A 11 -36.88 -29.93 71.48
C LEU A 11 -35.62 -30.13 70.65
N ALA A 12 -35.60 -31.07 69.71
CA ALA A 12 -34.50 -31.24 68.78
C ALA A 12 -34.70 -30.29 67.60
N ALA A 13 -33.88 -29.25 67.51
CA ALA A 13 -33.83 -28.38 66.31
C ALA A 13 -32.92 -29.02 65.24
N THR A 14 -33.49 -29.50 64.17
CA THR A 14 -32.73 -29.93 62.96
C THR A 14 -32.34 -28.71 62.16
N ALA A 15 -31.08 -28.34 62.22
CA ALA A 15 -30.48 -27.34 61.31
C ALA A 15 -30.27 -27.99 59.93
N ALA A 16 -31.06 -27.59 58.95
CA ALA A 16 -30.82 -27.92 57.53
C ALA A 16 -29.62 -27.05 57.03
N ALA A 17 -28.49 -27.67 56.81
CA ALA A 17 -27.36 -27.04 56.13
C ALA A 17 -27.70 -26.88 54.66
N VAL A 18 -27.94 -25.63 54.21
CA VAL A 18 -28.01 -25.26 52.81
C VAL A 18 -26.57 -25.20 52.27
N PHE A 19 -26.18 -26.24 51.54
CA PHE A 19 -24.93 -26.18 50.78
C PHE A 19 -25.15 -25.21 49.61
N ALA A 20 -24.55 -24.01 49.67
CA ALA A 20 -24.43 -23.13 48.52
C ALA A 20 -23.51 -23.81 47.52
N GLN A 21 -24.06 -24.21 46.38
CA GLN A 21 -23.33 -24.76 45.27
C GLN A 21 -22.52 -23.59 44.65
N GLU A 22 -21.19 -23.65 44.73
CA GLU A 22 -20.32 -22.71 43.97
C GLU A 22 -20.67 -22.78 42.47
N PRO A 23 -20.77 -21.60 41.79
CA PRO A 23 -20.99 -21.63 40.36
C PRO A 23 -19.77 -22.27 39.67
N ALA A 24 -20.00 -23.22 38.81
CA ALA A 24 -18.96 -23.85 37.98
C ALA A 24 -18.11 -22.78 37.29
N PRO A 25 -16.77 -22.96 37.18
CA PRO A 25 -15.91 -22.00 36.49
C PRO A 25 -16.41 -21.84 35.04
N ALA A 26 -16.60 -20.59 34.61
CA ALA A 26 -17.01 -20.27 33.26
C ALA A 26 -16.00 -20.90 32.28
N ALA A 27 -16.51 -21.64 31.30
CA ALA A 27 -15.68 -22.18 30.23
C ALA A 27 -14.82 -21.06 29.61
N PRO A 28 -13.54 -21.31 29.29
CA PRO A 28 -12.69 -20.30 28.66
C PRO A 28 -13.39 -19.82 27.37
N ALA A 29 -13.56 -18.50 27.27
CA ALA A 29 -14.10 -17.88 26.05
C ALA A 29 -13.29 -18.38 24.87
N ALA A 30 -13.98 -18.90 23.85
CA ALA A 30 -13.33 -19.27 22.59
C ALA A 30 -12.47 -18.09 22.11
N PRO A 31 -11.23 -18.34 21.63
CA PRO A 31 -10.39 -17.24 21.15
C PRO A 31 -11.18 -16.49 20.07
N ALA A 32 -11.33 -15.17 20.26
CA ALA A 32 -11.96 -14.31 19.28
C ALA A 32 -11.34 -14.63 17.92
N ALA A 33 -12.16 -15.03 16.94
CA ALA A 33 -11.69 -15.37 15.61
C ALA A 33 -10.82 -14.21 15.13
N ALA A 34 -9.51 -14.45 15.01
CA ALA A 34 -8.58 -13.48 14.48
C ALA A 34 -9.18 -13.01 13.17
N SER A 35 -9.52 -11.74 13.04
CA SER A 35 -10.14 -11.18 11.84
C SER A 35 -9.25 -11.56 10.67
N ALA A 36 -9.73 -12.46 9.81
CA ALA A 36 -8.95 -12.92 8.66
C ALA A 36 -8.49 -11.70 7.89
N ARG A 37 -7.17 -11.57 7.67
CA ARG A 37 -6.63 -10.47 6.88
C ARG A 37 -7.35 -10.47 5.54
N PRO A 38 -7.82 -9.30 5.05
CA PRO A 38 -8.50 -9.23 3.77
C PRO A 38 -7.67 -9.94 2.71
N ARG A 39 -8.29 -10.86 1.98
CA ARG A 39 -7.62 -11.58 0.90
C ARG A 39 -7.18 -10.56 -0.15
N MET A 40 -5.91 -10.65 -0.58
CA MET A 40 -5.42 -9.77 -1.63
C MET A 40 -6.16 -10.04 -2.94
N PRO A 41 -6.48 -8.99 -3.74
CA PRO A 41 -7.19 -9.15 -5.00
C PRO A 41 -6.52 -10.16 -5.95
N GLU A 42 -7.33 -10.94 -6.65
CA GLU A 42 -6.92 -11.89 -7.70
C GLU A 42 -7.73 -11.61 -8.97
N PRO A 43 -7.30 -12.08 -10.16
CA PRO A 43 -8.10 -11.96 -11.38
C PRO A 43 -9.51 -12.55 -11.19
N ALA A 44 -10.54 -11.77 -11.46
CA ALA A 44 -11.94 -12.20 -11.32
C ALA A 44 -12.33 -13.21 -12.40
N ASP A 45 -11.84 -12.98 -13.64
CA ASP A 45 -11.96 -13.95 -14.75
C ASP A 45 -10.57 -14.34 -15.25
N PRO A 46 -10.11 -15.57 -15.01
CA PRO A 46 -8.77 -16.01 -15.43
C PRO A 46 -8.58 -16.08 -16.96
N LYS A 47 -9.67 -16.03 -17.75
CA LYS A 47 -9.62 -16.04 -19.21
C LYS A 47 -9.24 -14.67 -19.76
N LEU A 48 -9.58 -13.59 -19.07
CA LEU A 48 -9.24 -12.24 -19.48
C LEU A 48 -7.76 -11.93 -19.22
N PRO A 49 -7.14 -11.02 -19.98
CA PRO A 49 -5.88 -10.43 -19.58
C PRO A 49 -6.06 -9.66 -18.27
N SER A 50 -4.94 -9.43 -17.59
CA SER A 50 -4.95 -8.74 -16.31
C SER A 50 -3.99 -7.55 -16.31
N LEU A 51 -4.43 -6.45 -15.72
CA LEU A 51 -3.59 -5.34 -15.30
C LEU A 51 -3.22 -5.51 -13.83
N PHE A 52 -2.00 -5.91 -13.56
CA PHE A 52 -1.47 -5.95 -12.20
C PHE A 52 -0.86 -4.61 -11.81
N LEU A 53 -1.23 -4.10 -10.64
CA LEU A 53 -0.61 -2.94 -10.03
C LEU A 53 0.24 -3.39 -8.86
N ILE A 54 1.51 -3.04 -8.86
CA ILE A 54 2.43 -3.30 -7.75
C ILE A 54 3.03 -1.98 -7.24
N GLY A 55 3.32 -1.92 -5.95
CA GLY A 55 3.80 -0.69 -5.35
C GLY A 55 3.59 -0.64 -3.84
N ASP A 56 3.67 0.57 -3.33
CA ASP A 56 3.53 0.89 -1.91
C ASP A 56 2.13 1.43 -1.54
N SER A 57 2.03 2.12 -0.39
CA SER A 57 0.78 2.70 0.09
C SER A 57 0.17 3.76 -0.83
N THR A 58 0.96 4.41 -1.66
CA THR A 58 0.46 5.42 -2.61
C THR A 58 -0.22 4.80 -3.83
N VAL A 59 -0.01 3.50 -4.07
CA VAL A 59 -0.77 2.69 -5.03
C VAL A 59 -1.95 2.00 -4.35
N ARG A 60 -1.76 1.42 -3.15
CA ARG A 60 -2.82 0.83 -2.33
C ARG A 60 -2.54 1.00 -0.84
N ASN A 61 -3.41 1.71 -0.13
CA ASN A 61 -3.25 1.96 1.30
C ASN A 61 -4.27 1.17 2.13
N GLY A 62 -3.92 -0.07 2.45
CA GLY A 62 -4.69 -0.90 3.36
C GLY A 62 -5.95 -1.50 2.76
N ARG A 63 -7.12 -1.26 3.39
CA ARG A 63 -8.39 -1.94 3.08
C ARG A 63 -9.19 -1.36 1.93
N ASP A 64 -8.71 -0.30 1.31
CA ASP A 64 -9.45 0.41 0.25
C ASP A 64 -10.71 1.14 0.77
N ASP A 65 -10.67 1.56 2.02
CA ASP A 65 -11.74 2.24 2.75
C ASP A 65 -11.27 3.57 3.39
N GLY A 66 -10.12 4.08 2.97
CA GLY A 66 -9.52 5.29 3.56
C GLY A 66 -9.04 5.07 4.99
N GLN A 67 -8.57 3.87 5.33
CA GLN A 67 -8.18 3.48 6.69
C GLN A 67 -9.36 3.60 7.69
N GLY A 68 -10.57 3.26 7.22
CA GLY A 68 -11.80 3.36 8.00
C GLY A 68 -12.38 4.79 8.10
N LYS A 69 -11.82 5.76 7.35
CA LYS A 69 -12.27 7.17 7.32
C LYS A 69 -13.00 7.56 6.03
N GLY A 70 -13.32 6.57 5.18
CA GLY A 70 -14.01 6.83 3.91
C GLY A 70 -13.18 7.72 2.98
N ALA A 71 -13.87 8.62 2.27
CA ALA A 71 -13.24 9.50 1.27
C ALA A 71 -12.17 10.45 1.84
N ASP A 72 -12.29 10.83 3.10
CA ASP A 72 -11.39 11.78 3.77
C ASP A 72 -10.12 11.08 4.35
N GLY A 73 -10.07 9.76 4.31
CA GLY A 73 -8.91 8.99 4.76
C GLY A 73 -7.80 8.91 3.73
N GLN A 74 -6.83 8.03 3.99
CA GLN A 74 -5.67 7.83 3.12
C GLN A 74 -5.98 6.82 2.02
N TRP A 75 -5.72 7.17 0.77
CA TRP A 75 -5.96 6.33 -0.41
C TRP A 75 -4.71 6.20 -1.29
N GLY A 76 -4.66 5.11 -2.05
CA GLY A 76 -3.72 4.94 -3.16
C GLY A 76 -4.44 5.10 -4.51
N TRP A 77 -3.74 5.55 -5.54
CA TRP A 77 -4.30 5.78 -6.87
C TRP A 77 -4.74 4.47 -7.57
N GLY A 78 -4.20 3.35 -7.17
CA GLY A 78 -4.54 2.03 -7.74
C GLY A 78 -5.94 1.53 -7.36
N ASN A 79 -6.64 2.19 -6.43
CA ASN A 79 -8.03 1.86 -6.12
C ASN A 79 -9.00 2.48 -7.14
N PRO A 80 -9.01 3.82 -7.32
CA PRO A 80 -9.93 4.45 -8.25
C PRO A 80 -9.64 4.16 -9.72
N ILE A 81 -8.44 3.69 -10.07
CA ILE A 81 -8.04 3.46 -11.47
C ILE A 81 -8.90 2.41 -12.18
N ALA A 82 -9.45 1.44 -11.46
CA ALA A 82 -10.27 0.36 -12.03
C ALA A 82 -11.47 0.89 -12.83
N ALA A 83 -12.03 2.04 -12.43
CA ALA A 83 -13.14 2.67 -13.12
C ALA A 83 -12.82 3.13 -14.56
N TYR A 84 -11.54 3.23 -14.91
CA TYR A 84 -11.08 3.63 -16.25
C TYR A 84 -10.88 2.45 -17.20
N PHE A 85 -11.15 1.23 -16.75
CA PHE A 85 -11.04 0.01 -17.57
C PHE A 85 -12.39 -0.68 -17.71
N ASP A 86 -12.58 -1.37 -18.84
CA ASP A 86 -13.78 -2.16 -19.12
C ASP A 86 -13.63 -3.53 -18.42
N PRO A 87 -14.41 -3.83 -17.38
CA PRO A 87 -14.29 -5.08 -16.63
C PRO A 87 -14.70 -6.33 -17.46
N ALA A 88 -15.37 -6.16 -18.59
CA ALA A 88 -15.66 -7.24 -19.52
C ALA A 88 -14.45 -7.63 -20.39
N LYS A 89 -13.38 -6.82 -20.39
CA LYS A 89 -12.21 -7.02 -21.25
C LYS A 89 -10.92 -7.27 -20.50
N ILE A 90 -10.80 -6.78 -19.25
CA ILE A 90 -9.56 -6.88 -18.47
C ILE A 90 -9.85 -6.93 -16.97
N ASN A 91 -9.10 -7.75 -16.24
CA ASN A 91 -9.07 -7.67 -14.79
C ASN A 91 -8.15 -6.53 -14.33
N VAL A 92 -8.56 -5.73 -13.36
CA VAL A 92 -7.67 -4.78 -12.67
C VAL A 92 -7.37 -5.34 -11.28
N VAL A 93 -6.11 -5.71 -11.04
CA VAL A 93 -5.68 -6.48 -9.87
C VAL A 93 -4.65 -5.68 -9.09
N ASN A 94 -5.10 -4.96 -8.06
CA ASN A 94 -4.21 -4.14 -7.24
C ASN A 94 -3.52 -4.98 -6.17
N ARG A 95 -2.27 -5.35 -6.41
CA ARG A 95 -1.41 -6.18 -5.53
C ARG A 95 -0.43 -5.35 -4.71
N ALA A 96 -0.47 -4.02 -4.82
CA ALA A 96 0.36 -3.13 -4.02
C ALA A 96 0.07 -3.27 -2.52
N VAL A 97 1.07 -3.02 -1.69
CA VAL A 97 0.99 -3.19 -0.23
C VAL A 97 1.59 -1.98 0.48
N GLY A 98 0.78 -1.34 1.30
CA GLY A 98 1.21 -0.19 2.09
C GLY A 98 2.41 -0.48 2.97
N GLY A 99 3.34 0.49 3.06
CA GLY A 99 4.54 0.40 3.87
C GLY A 99 5.70 -0.38 3.27
N LEU A 100 5.50 -1.09 2.15
CA LEU A 100 6.57 -1.85 1.50
C LEU A 100 7.38 -0.98 0.52
N SER A 101 8.68 -1.24 0.46
CA SER A 101 9.58 -0.80 -0.60
C SER A 101 9.65 -1.83 -1.72
N SER A 102 10.34 -1.55 -2.82
CA SER A 102 10.64 -2.54 -3.85
C SER A 102 11.37 -3.76 -3.26
N ARG A 103 12.35 -3.53 -2.37
CA ARG A 103 13.04 -4.60 -1.61
C ARG A 103 12.08 -5.46 -0.81
N THR A 104 11.28 -4.85 0.08
CA THR A 104 10.41 -5.62 0.99
C THR A 104 9.20 -6.22 0.28
N PHE A 105 8.81 -5.69 -0.86
CA PHE A 105 7.83 -6.32 -1.74
C PHE A 105 8.36 -7.64 -2.32
N LEU A 106 9.64 -7.68 -2.70
CA LEU A 106 10.31 -8.91 -3.13
C LEU A 106 10.52 -9.87 -1.95
N THR A 107 11.24 -9.45 -0.90
CA THR A 107 11.66 -10.33 0.20
C THR A 107 10.50 -10.83 1.07
N GLY A 108 9.35 -10.13 1.04
CA GLY A 108 8.08 -10.56 1.66
C GLY A 108 7.27 -11.54 0.81
N GLY A 109 7.78 -11.99 -0.34
CA GLY A 109 7.11 -12.94 -1.23
C GLY A 109 5.89 -12.37 -1.94
N HIS A 110 5.75 -11.04 -2.02
CA HIS A 110 4.62 -10.41 -2.70
C HIS A 110 4.78 -10.49 -4.21
N TRP A 111 6.00 -10.34 -4.70
CA TRP A 111 6.30 -10.47 -6.12
C TRP A 111 6.08 -11.90 -6.64
N GLU A 112 6.54 -12.92 -5.91
CA GLU A 112 6.34 -14.33 -6.27
C GLU A 112 4.85 -14.67 -6.41
N ARG A 113 4.00 -14.08 -5.54
CA ARG A 113 2.54 -14.25 -5.63
C ARG A 113 1.94 -13.57 -6.86
N VAL A 114 2.51 -12.46 -7.34
CA VAL A 114 2.12 -11.86 -8.63
C VAL A 114 2.58 -12.73 -9.78
N MET A 115 3.84 -13.17 -9.77
CA MET A 115 4.44 -14.03 -10.79
C MET A 115 3.71 -15.37 -10.97
N ALA A 116 3.10 -15.90 -9.89
CA ALA A 116 2.28 -17.12 -9.95
C ALA A 116 0.98 -16.93 -10.76
N MET A 117 0.46 -15.70 -10.88
CA MET A 117 -0.76 -15.38 -11.62
C MET A 117 -0.48 -14.81 -13.02
N LEU A 118 0.72 -14.28 -13.22
CA LEU A 118 1.11 -13.55 -14.40
C LEU A 118 1.25 -14.47 -15.62
N LYS A 119 0.67 -14.06 -16.75
CA LYS A 119 0.69 -14.79 -18.02
C LYS A 119 0.95 -13.85 -19.20
N ALA A 120 1.21 -14.43 -20.35
CA ALA A 120 1.39 -13.68 -21.59
C ALA A 120 0.16 -12.82 -21.91
N GLY A 121 0.41 -11.59 -22.34
CA GLY A 121 -0.62 -10.58 -22.63
C GLY A 121 -1.09 -9.77 -21.44
N ASP A 122 -0.65 -10.09 -20.22
CA ASP A 122 -0.89 -9.25 -19.02
C ASP A 122 -0.01 -7.99 -19.06
N VAL A 123 -0.40 -7.00 -18.26
CA VAL A 123 0.35 -5.77 -18.06
C VAL A 123 0.66 -5.60 -16.57
N VAL A 124 1.88 -5.17 -16.24
CA VAL A 124 2.27 -4.85 -14.85
C VAL A 124 2.67 -3.39 -14.78
N ILE A 125 1.93 -2.59 -14.01
CA ILE A 125 2.34 -1.22 -13.67
C ILE A 125 2.97 -1.23 -12.29
N MET A 126 4.17 -0.66 -12.17
CA MET A 126 4.92 -0.61 -10.91
C MET A 126 5.24 0.82 -10.49
N GLN A 127 5.06 1.12 -9.20
CA GLN A 127 5.45 2.37 -8.57
C GLN A 127 5.98 2.13 -7.18
N PHE A 128 7.27 2.43 -6.97
CA PHE A 128 7.96 2.38 -5.68
C PHE A 128 8.80 3.65 -5.48
N GLY A 129 9.36 3.83 -4.28
CA GLY A 129 10.30 4.91 -3.96
C GLY A 129 10.08 5.53 -2.58
N HIS A 130 8.83 5.70 -2.13
CA HIS A 130 8.55 6.35 -0.85
C HIS A 130 9.13 5.62 0.37
N ASN A 131 9.15 4.29 0.34
CA ASN A 131 9.68 3.45 1.40
C ASN A 131 11.12 2.98 1.13
N ASP A 132 11.55 3.03 -0.11
CA ASP A 132 12.91 2.72 -0.55
C ASP A 132 13.93 3.73 0.01
N ASP A 133 13.50 4.98 0.24
CA ASP A 133 14.29 6.02 0.94
C ASP A 133 14.35 5.80 2.48
N GLY A 134 13.73 4.76 2.98
CA GLY A 134 13.75 4.41 4.40
C GLY A 134 15.11 3.87 4.86
N ALA A 135 15.17 3.54 6.16
CA ALA A 135 16.34 2.93 6.75
C ALA A 135 16.67 1.59 6.12
N LEU A 136 17.95 1.36 5.84
CA LEU A 136 18.45 0.11 5.28
C LEU A 136 18.38 -1.03 6.33
N ASN A 137 18.84 -0.75 7.55
CA ASN A 137 18.86 -1.68 8.69
C ASN A 137 19.16 -0.92 9.99
N ASP A 138 18.21 -0.15 10.53
CA ASP A 138 18.41 0.64 11.73
C ASP A 138 18.24 -0.20 12.98
N GLU A 139 19.22 -0.09 13.89
CA GLU A 139 19.25 -0.75 15.19
C GLU A 139 18.90 0.22 16.35
N PRO A 140 18.65 -0.32 17.56
CA PRO A 140 18.47 0.50 18.75
C PRO A 140 19.63 1.52 18.96
N PRO A 141 19.36 2.67 19.61
CA PRO A 141 18.19 2.99 20.45
C PRO A 141 16.94 3.50 19.72
N GLY A 142 16.98 3.67 18.38
CA GLY A 142 15.82 4.05 17.60
C GLY A 142 14.85 2.89 17.32
N PRO A 143 13.71 3.15 16.66
CA PRO A 143 12.81 2.10 16.25
C PRO A 143 13.49 1.22 15.18
N LEU A 144 13.35 -0.10 15.32
CA LEU A 144 13.86 -1.06 14.34
C LEU A 144 13.22 -0.80 12.97
N ARG A 145 14.06 -0.63 11.95
CA ARG A 145 13.62 -0.43 10.56
C ARG A 145 14.59 -1.09 9.59
N ALA A 146 14.06 -1.85 8.65
CA ALA A 146 14.85 -2.52 7.62
C ALA A 146 14.02 -2.66 6.34
N ARG A 147 13.78 -1.54 5.64
CA ARG A 147 12.99 -1.53 4.41
C ARG A 147 13.61 -0.76 3.25
N GLY A 148 14.60 0.10 3.53
CA GLY A 148 15.27 0.89 2.51
C GLY A 148 16.09 0.05 1.54
N THR A 149 16.37 0.62 0.38
CA THR A 149 17.26 0.07 -0.65
C THR A 149 18.57 0.84 -0.66
N ILE A 150 19.61 0.30 -1.30
CA ILE A 150 20.77 1.10 -1.66
C ILE A 150 20.30 2.12 -2.71
N LYS A 151 20.71 3.37 -2.55
CA LYS A 151 20.36 4.48 -3.46
C LYS A 151 21.02 4.30 -4.82
N GLY A 152 20.29 4.65 -5.89
CA GLY A 152 20.81 4.59 -7.24
C GLY A 152 20.31 3.38 -8.04
N VAL A 153 20.95 3.17 -9.20
CA VAL A 153 20.54 2.17 -10.18
C VAL A 153 21.61 1.12 -10.48
N GLY A 154 22.75 1.16 -9.78
CA GLY A 154 23.87 0.24 -10.00
C GLY A 154 23.61 -1.20 -9.50
N GLU A 155 24.68 -1.98 -9.45
CA GLU A 155 24.65 -3.39 -9.00
C GLU A 155 25.20 -3.55 -7.57
N GLU A 156 25.33 -2.44 -6.83
CA GLU A 156 25.86 -2.44 -5.47
C GLU A 156 25.01 -3.31 -4.55
N THR A 157 25.70 -4.01 -3.67
CA THR A 157 25.09 -4.87 -2.66
C THR A 157 25.60 -4.55 -1.27
N LYS A 158 24.80 -4.86 -0.27
CA LYS A 158 25.18 -4.81 1.14
C LYS A 158 24.56 -5.99 1.88
N GLU A 159 25.41 -6.79 2.50
CA GLU A 159 24.98 -7.85 3.41
C GLU A 159 24.58 -7.25 4.76
N ILE A 160 23.48 -7.73 5.30
CA ILE A 160 22.96 -7.33 6.62
C ILE A 160 22.35 -8.53 7.35
N ASP A 161 22.38 -8.48 8.68
CA ASP A 161 21.47 -9.27 9.50
C ASP A 161 20.23 -8.44 9.79
N ASN A 162 19.17 -8.70 9.06
CA ASN A 162 17.98 -7.86 9.05
C ASN A 162 17.34 -7.78 10.43
N VAL A 163 17.33 -6.58 11.04
CA VAL A 163 16.85 -6.35 12.41
C VAL A 163 15.35 -6.66 12.60
N MET A 164 14.56 -6.67 11.52
CA MET A 164 13.13 -6.97 11.56
C MET A 164 12.84 -8.46 11.42
N THR A 165 13.48 -9.13 10.45
CA THR A 165 13.21 -10.55 10.13
C THR A 165 14.15 -11.52 10.84
N LYS A 166 15.27 -11.02 11.41
CA LYS A 166 16.34 -11.81 12.04
C LYS A 166 16.99 -12.81 11.06
N LYS A 167 16.96 -12.49 9.77
CA LYS A 167 17.57 -13.30 8.72
C LYS A 167 18.71 -12.55 8.06
N HIS A 168 19.70 -13.29 7.60
CA HIS A 168 20.71 -12.75 6.72
C HIS A 168 20.08 -12.35 5.38
N GLU A 169 20.46 -11.19 4.85
CA GLU A 169 19.88 -10.62 3.63
C GLU A 169 20.94 -9.83 2.86
N VAL A 170 20.95 -10.02 1.54
CA VAL A 170 21.73 -9.19 0.61
C VAL A 170 20.82 -8.12 0.07
N VAL A 171 21.09 -6.87 0.42
CA VAL A 171 20.34 -5.70 -0.04
C VAL A 171 20.98 -5.16 -1.32
N HIS A 172 20.15 -4.84 -2.31
CA HIS A 172 20.54 -4.29 -3.59
C HIS A 172 20.14 -2.83 -3.76
N SER A 173 20.53 -2.22 -4.88
CA SER A 173 20.09 -0.89 -5.25
C SER A 173 18.59 -0.87 -5.64
N TYR A 174 17.97 0.31 -5.55
CA TYR A 174 16.61 0.54 -6.01
C TYR A 174 16.41 0.09 -7.47
N GLY A 175 17.35 0.47 -8.35
CA GLY A 175 17.27 0.11 -9.76
C GLY A 175 17.38 -1.39 -10.01
N TRP A 176 18.16 -2.11 -9.21
CA TRP A 176 18.25 -3.56 -9.31
C TRP A 176 16.89 -4.24 -9.08
N TYR A 177 16.14 -3.81 -8.04
CA TYR A 177 14.82 -4.38 -7.77
C TYR A 177 13.84 -4.09 -8.92
N LEU A 178 13.83 -2.88 -9.46
CA LEU A 178 12.98 -2.56 -10.61
C LEU A 178 13.34 -3.39 -11.83
N ARG A 179 14.64 -3.52 -12.17
CA ARG A 179 15.10 -4.37 -13.29
C ARG A 179 14.65 -5.81 -13.12
N LYS A 180 14.75 -6.36 -11.90
CA LYS A 180 14.29 -7.71 -11.61
C LYS A 180 12.80 -7.87 -11.93
N PHE A 181 11.94 -6.99 -11.43
CA PHE A 181 10.51 -7.04 -11.71
C PHE A 181 10.20 -6.91 -13.21
N ILE A 182 10.89 -6.01 -13.91
CA ILE A 182 10.73 -5.80 -15.35
C ILE A 182 11.10 -7.06 -16.13
N ARG A 183 12.28 -7.63 -15.87
CA ARG A 183 12.82 -8.78 -16.61
C ARG A 183 11.96 -10.01 -16.40
N GLU A 184 11.62 -10.32 -15.17
CA GLU A 184 10.77 -11.48 -14.84
C GLU A 184 9.34 -11.33 -15.39
N ALA A 185 8.76 -10.11 -15.41
CA ALA A 185 7.48 -9.87 -16.09
C ALA A 185 7.58 -10.14 -17.61
N LYS A 186 8.66 -9.68 -18.26
CA LYS A 186 8.91 -9.96 -19.68
C LYS A 186 9.08 -11.45 -19.95
N GLU A 187 9.77 -12.19 -19.08
CA GLU A 187 9.93 -13.66 -19.20
C GLU A 187 8.58 -14.39 -19.16
N LYS A 188 7.57 -13.85 -18.45
CA LYS A 188 6.18 -14.33 -18.47
C LYS A 188 5.38 -13.90 -19.70
N GLY A 189 5.97 -13.11 -20.61
CA GLY A 189 5.27 -12.53 -21.76
C GLY A 189 4.32 -11.37 -21.39
N ALA A 190 4.48 -10.81 -20.18
CA ALA A 190 3.75 -9.63 -19.77
C ALA A 190 4.46 -8.33 -20.18
N THR A 191 3.71 -7.24 -20.25
CA THR A 191 4.23 -5.91 -20.58
C THR A 191 4.42 -5.08 -19.31
N PRO A 192 5.65 -4.81 -18.84
CA PRO A 192 5.89 -3.93 -17.71
C PRO A 192 5.83 -2.45 -18.10
N VAL A 193 5.27 -1.63 -17.22
CA VAL A 193 5.25 -0.16 -17.27
C VAL A 193 5.73 0.37 -15.94
N VAL A 194 6.67 1.31 -15.96
CA VAL A 194 7.21 1.95 -14.76
C VAL A 194 6.58 3.31 -14.56
N CYS A 195 6.09 3.60 -13.37
CA CYS A 195 5.71 4.94 -12.93
C CYS A 195 6.75 5.49 -11.98
N SER A 196 7.14 6.76 -12.13
CA SER A 196 7.81 7.45 -11.01
C SER A 196 6.82 7.61 -9.85
N LEU A 197 7.35 7.71 -8.62
CA LEU A 197 6.49 7.89 -7.44
C LEU A 197 5.71 9.22 -7.53
N ILE A 198 4.48 9.26 -7.02
CA ILE A 198 3.74 10.53 -6.88
C ILE A 198 4.53 11.50 -5.99
N PRO A 199 4.43 12.82 -6.19
CA PRO A 199 5.08 13.78 -5.30
C PRO A 199 4.40 13.81 -3.93
N ARG A 200 5.19 14.11 -2.90
CA ARG A 200 4.63 14.47 -1.59
C ARG A 200 4.08 15.90 -1.62
N LYS A 201 3.12 16.18 -0.76
CA LYS A 201 2.61 17.54 -0.50
C LYS A 201 3.68 18.32 0.29
N THR A 202 4.79 18.62 -0.35
CA THR A 202 5.92 19.35 0.25
C THR A 202 6.37 20.43 -0.72
N TRP A 203 6.51 21.66 -0.22
CA TRP A 203 6.91 22.81 -1.02
C TRP A 203 8.37 23.18 -0.76
N ASP A 204 9.05 23.58 -1.82
CA ASP A 204 10.37 24.18 -1.74
C ASP A 204 10.30 25.66 -1.29
N LYS A 205 11.48 26.32 -1.26
CA LYS A 205 11.59 27.74 -0.89
C LYS A 205 10.89 28.72 -1.85
N ASP A 206 10.63 28.27 -3.08
CA ASP A 206 9.97 29.05 -4.12
C ASP A 206 8.45 28.75 -4.20
N GLY A 207 7.95 27.99 -3.24
CA GLY A 207 6.53 27.63 -3.14
C GLY A 207 6.09 26.57 -4.15
N ARG A 208 6.99 25.85 -4.78
CA ARG A 208 6.72 24.76 -5.73
C ARG A 208 6.80 23.41 -5.04
N ILE A 209 6.00 22.46 -5.52
CA ILE A 209 6.07 21.07 -5.06
C ILE A 209 7.47 20.50 -5.34
N VAL A 210 8.08 19.92 -4.31
CA VAL A 210 9.39 19.26 -4.41
C VAL A 210 9.30 18.06 -5.35
N ARG A 211 10.17 18.03 -6.34
CA ARG A 211 10.32 16.93 -7.29
C ARG A 211 11.49 16.05 -6.94
N GLN A 212 11.42 14.80 -7.31
CA GLN A 212 12.50 13.83 -7.06
C GLN A 212 13.24 13.44 -8.34
N THR A 213 13.53 14.44 -9.18
CA THR A 213 14.12 14.25 -10.50
C THR A 213 15.50 13.57 -10.46
N ASP A 214 16.30 13.88 -9.44
CA ASP A 214 17.66 13.36 -9.28
C ASP A 214 17.75 12.18 -8.30
N THR A 215 16.60 11.65 -7.88
CA THR A 215 16.52 10.53 -6.96
C THR A 215 15.55 9.47 -7.49
N TYR A 216 14.65 8.95 -6.69
CA TYR A 216 13.78 7.81 -7.03
C TYR A 216 12.95 8.01 -8.30
N ALA A 217 12.49 9.22 -8.62
CA ALA A 217 11.77 9.46 -9.87
C ALA A 217 12.71 9.41 -11.08
N GLY A 218 13.89 10.02 -10.98
CA GLY A 218 14.91 9.97 -12.02
C GLY A 218 15.48 8.57 -12.21
N TRP A 219 15.74 7.85 -11.12
CA TRP A 219 16.21 6.46 -11.19
C TRP A 219 15.18 5.52 -11.81
N ALA A 220 13.89 5.68 -11.51
CA ALA A 220 12.82 4.92 -12.16
C ALA A 220 12.79 5.18 -13.67
N ARG A 221 12.96 6.44 -14.09
CA ARG A 221 13.07 6.82 -15.51
C ARG A 221 14.27 6.16 -16.16
N GLN A 222 15.44 6.26 -15.53
CA GLN A 222 16.68 5.67 -16.06
C GLN A 222 16.53 4.16 -16.29
N VAL A 223 16.02 3.44 -15.29
CA VAL A 223 15.79 1.98 -15.41
C VAL A 223 14.80 1.66 -16.53
N ALA A 224 13.68 2.42 -16.64
CA ALA A 224 12.72 2.19 -17.70
C ALA A 224 13.32 2.41 -19.11
N GLN A 225 14.19 3.40 -19.26
CA GLN A 225 14.92 3.68 -20.52
C GLN A 225 15.91 2.56 -20.84
N GLU A 226 16.74 2.14 -19.87
CA GLU A 226 17.70 1.04 -20.02
C GLU A 226 17.03 -0.27 -20.40
N GLU A 227 15.91 -0.58 -19.73
CA GLU A 227 15.12 -1.80 -19.98
C GLU A 227 14.17 -1.67 -21.16
N LYS A 228 14.06 -0.51 -21.82
CA LYS A 228 13.19 -0.21 -22.96
C LYS A 228 11.73 -0.58 -22.69
N VAL A 229 11.20 -0.08 -21.60
CA VAL A 229 9.80 -0.25 -21.20
C VAL A 229 9.07 1.09 -21.09
N GLY A 230 7.74 1.05 -21.09
CA GLY A 230 6.92 2.24 -20.92
C GLY A 230 7.23 2.93 -19.58
N PHE A 231 7.33 4.28 -19.62
CA PHE A 231 7.55 5.11 -18.44
C PHE A 231 6.50 6.20 -18.33
N ILE A 232 5.95 6.39 -17.14
CA ILE A 232 5.01 7.46 -16.81
C ILE A 232 5.62 8.31 -15.71
N ASP A 233 5.91 9.57 -16.01
CA ASP A 233 6.48 10.50 -15.03
C ASP A 233 5.38 11.13 -14.16
N LEU A 234 4.85 10.34 -13.22
CA LEU A 234 3.85 10.82 -12.28
C LEU A 234 4.39 11.92 -11.37
N ASN A 235 5.67 11.85 -10.99
CA ASN A 235 6.28 12.83 -10.10
C ASN A 235 6.24 14.23 -10.73
N ALA A 236 6.69 14.36 -11.97
CA ALA A 236 6.69 15.63 -12.66
C ALA A 236 5.26 16.10 -13.01
N ALA A 237 4.41 15.20 -13.54
CA ALA A 237 3.08 15.56 -14.02
C ALA A 237 2.15 15.99 -12.88
N VAL A 238 2.11 15.22 -11.79
CA VAL A 238 1.27 15.55 -10.61
C VAL A 238 1.82 16.78 -9.89
N ALA A 239 3.16 16.92 -9.76
CA ALA A 239 3.75 18.11 -9.17
C ALA A 239 3.39 19.38 -9.95
N ALA A 240 3.44 19.34 -11.29
CA ALA A 240 3.01 20.47 -12.11
C ALA A 240 1.54 20.81 -11.94
N LYS A 241 0.68 19.79 -11.77
CA LYS A 241 -0.73 20.01 -11.46
C LYS A 241 -0.93 20.65 -10.10
N TYR A 242 -0.21 20.20 -9.08
CA TYR A 242 -0.29 20.77 -7.74
C TYR A 242 0.20 22.23 -7.72
N ASP A 243 1.29 22.56 -8.43
CA ASP A 243 1.75 23.94 -8.58
C ASP A 243 0.68 24.82 -9.24
N ALA A 244 0.02 24.31 -10.28
CA ALA A 244 -1.05 25.04 -10.97
C ALA A 244 -2.34 25.22 -10.14
N LEU A 245 -2.67 24.27 -9.26
CA LEU A 245 -3.81 24.35 -8.35
C LEU A 245 -3.59 25.35 -7.20
N GLY A 246 -2.35 25.51 -6.78
CA GLY A 246 -1.99 26.30 -5.61
C GLY A 246 -2.23 25.56 -4.29
N ARG A 247 -1.60 26.10 -3.23
CA ARG A 247 -1.49 25.43 -1.93
C ARG A 247 -2.84 25.03 -1.32
N ASP A 248 -3.80 25.95 -1.27
CA ASP A 248 -5.09 25.73 -0.61
C ASP A 248 -5.93 24.63 -1.30
N ALA A 249 -5.86 24.55 -2.62
CA ALA A 249 -6.54 23.49 -3.36
C ALA A 249 -5.83 22.13 -3.16
N VAL A 250 -4.51 22.10 -3.13
CA VAL A 250 -3.73 20.88 -2.87
C VAL A 250 -3.98 20.35 -1.46
N MET A 251 -4.10 21.23 -0.45
CA MET A 251 -4.43 20.80 0.91
C MET A 251 -5.74 20.00 0.98
N LYS A 252 -6.73 20.30 0.13
CA LYS A 252 -8.01 19.57 0.06
C LYS A 252 -7.92 18.19 -0.60
N LEU A 253 -6.79 17.87 -1.24
CA LEU A 253 -6.50 16.56 -1.85
C LEU A 253 -5.84 15.58 -0.87
N PHE A 254 -5.68 15.98 0.39
CA PHE A 254 -5.10 15.17 1.45
C PHE A 254 -6.01 15.15 2.68
N PRO A 255 -5.89 14.15 3.56
CA PRO A 255 -6.55 14.16 4.86
C PRO A 255 -6.27 15.45 5.61
N ALA A 256 -7.29 15.98 6.29
CA ALA A 256 -7.12 17.17 7.12
C ALA A 256 -6.05 16.92 8.22
N PRO A 257 -5.25 17.94 8.57
CA PRO A 257 -4.32 17.84 9.68
C PRO A 257 -5.06 17.49 10.98
N VAL A 258 -4.45 16.64 11.80
CA VAL A 258 -4.99 16.24 13.09
C VAL A 258 -4.05 16.65 14.21
N THR A 259 -4.60 17.10 15.35
CA THR A 259 -3.81 17.36 16.53
C THR A 259 -3.69 16.07 17.33
N ALA A 260 -2.47 15.59 17.52
CA ALA A 260 -2.17 14.43 18.34
C ALA A 260 -2.37 14.73 19.84
N ALA A 261 -2.45 13.71 20.68
CA ALA A 261 -2.66 13.85 22.11
C ALA A 261 -1.56 14.67 22.83
N ASP A 262 -0.37 14.74 22.26
CA ASP A 262 0.77 15.55 22.74
C ASP A 262 0.76 16.99 22.22
N GLY A 263 -0.31 17.41 21.54
CA GLY A 263 -0.49 18.75 20.98
C GLY A 263 0.22 18.99 19.62
N ARG A 264 0.98 18.03 19.10
CA ARG A 264 1.60 18.17 17.77
C ARG A 264 0.54 18.10 16.67
N VAL A 265 0.67 18.98 15.68
CA VAL A 265 -0.12 18.89 14.45
C VAL A 265 0.55 17.88 13.51
N VAL A 266 -0.17 16.81 13.20
CA VAL A 266 0.24 15.82 12.21
C VAL A 266 -0.45 16.17 10.89
N ASP A 267 0.33 16.62 9.93
CA ASP A 267 -0.12 16.95 8.59
C ASP A 267 0.32 15.84 7.61
N GLU A 268 -0.65 15.11 7.05
CA GLU A 268 -0.38 14.05 6.09
C GLU A 268 0.12 14.66 4.77
N HIS A 269 1.32 14.29 4.37
CA HIS A 269 1.96 14.86 3.17
C HIS A 269 2.26 13.82 2.07
N THR A 270 2.06 12.54 2.37
CA THR A 270 2.40 11.43 1.45
C THR A 270 1.16 10.78 0.82
N HIS A 271 0.13 10.52 1.65
CA HIS A 271 -1.05 9.78 1.21
C HIS A 271 -2.21 10.74 0.92
N PRO A 272 -2.66 10.85 -0.33
CA PRO A 272 -3.81 11.65 -0.67
C PRO A 272 -5.10 11.07 -0.06
N ASN A 273 -6.14 11.88 0.02
CA ASN A 273 -7.50 11.42 0.24
C ASN A 273 -8.10 10.87 -1.07
N LEU A 274 -9.37 10.43 -1.09
CA LEU A 274 -9.97 9.85 -2.29
C LEU A 274 -9.96 10.80 -3.50
N PRO A 275 -10.33 12.09 -3.41
CA PRO A 275 -10.18 13.03 -4.52
C PRO A 275 -8.75 13.16 -5.04
N GLY A 276 -7.75 13.19 -4.15
CA GLY A 276 -6.35 13.24 -4.54
C GLY A 276 -5.88 11.94 -5.19
N ALA A 277 -6.32 10.78 -4.71
CA ALA A 277 -6.04 9.49 -5.34
C ALA A 277 -6.70 9.36 -6.73
N GLN A 278 -7.91 9.89 -6.91
CA GLN A 278 -8.58 9.97 -8.21
C GLN A 278 -7.80 10.83 -9.19
N LEU A 279 -7.34 12.01 -8.77
CA LEU A 279 -6.47 12.85 -9.58
C LEU A 279 -5.20 12.11 -10.01
N ASN A 280 -4.53 11.40 -9.10
CA ASN A 280 -3.34 10.63 -9.43
C ASN A 280 -3.65 9.49 -10.41
N ALA A 281 -4.78 8.81 -10.27
CA ALA A 281 -5.22 7.78 -11.21
C ALA A 281 -5.47 8.37 -12.62
N GLU A 282 -6.06 9.55 -12.73
CA GLU A 282 -6.22 10.26 -14.01
C GLU A 282 -4.88 10.53 -14.66
N PHE A 283 -3.86 10.91 -13.90
CA PHE A 283 -2.50 11.10 -14.45
C PHE A 283 -1.87 9.79 -14.91
N VAL A 284 -2.13 8.65 -14.25
CA VAL A 284 -1.70 7.33 -14.75
C VAL A 284 -2.38 7.03 -16.08
N ILE A 285 -3.70 7.24 -16.20
CA ILE A 285 -4.44 7.04 -17.46
C ILE A 285 -3.93 7.97 -18.55
N ALA A 286 -3.73 9.25 -18.24
CA ALA A 286 -3.16 10.22 -19.19
C ALA A 286 -1.76 9.80 -19.68
N GLY A 287 -0.93 9.28 -18.77
CA GLY A 287 0.39 8.73 -19.10
C GLY A 287 0.30 7.49 -19.98
N LEU A 288 -0.58 6.54 -19.64
CA LEU A 288 -0.82 5.34 -20.47
C LEU A 288 -1.24 5.71 -21.89
N LYS A 289 -2.13 6.69 -22.04
CA LYS A 289 -2.56 7.17 -23.36
C LYS A 289 -1.44 7.83 -24.18
N ALA A 290 -0.43 8.37 -23.51
CA ALA A 290 0.75 8.96 -24.17
C ALA A 290 1.80 7.93 -24.59
N LEU A 291 1.75 6.70 -24.08
CA LEU A 291 2.70 5.64 -24.45
C LEU A 291 2.50 5.18 -25.90
N GLN A 292 3.60 4.90 -26.59
CA GLN A 292 3.60 4.35 -27.94
C GLN A 292 4.56 3.14 -28.01
N PRO A 293 4.05 1.91 -28.16
CA PRO A 293 2.64 1.54 -28.14
C PRO A 293 2.00 1.64 -26.76
N ASN A 294 0.68 1.88 -26.73
CA ASN A 294 -0.10 1.80 -25.50
C ASN A 294 -0.62 0.36 -25.31
N PRO A 295 -0.13 -0.41 -24.33
CA PRO A 295 -0.52 -1.81 -24.17
C PRO A 295 -1.95 -1.99 -23.65
N LEU A 296 -2.59 -0.92 -23.17
CA LEU A 296 -3.92 -0.96 -22.56
C LEU A 296 -5.00 -0.24 -23.37
N ALA A 297 -4.68 0.25 -24.59
CA ALA A 297 -5.59 1.06 -25.40
C ALA A 297 -6.96 0.39 -25.66
N ALA A 298 -6.98 -0.92 -25.91
CA ALA A 298 -8.19 -1.69 -26.22
C ALA A 298 -9.10 -1.96 -25.01
N PHE A 299 -8.61 -1.70 -23.81
CA PHE A 299 -9.26 -2.06 -22.54
C PHE A 299 -9.88 -0.89 -21.80
N PHE A 300 -9.72 0.33 -22.29
CA PHE A 300 -10.27 1.51 -21.63
C PHE A 300 -11.80 1.51 -21.62
N SER A 301 -12.39 1.96 -20.50
CA SER A 301 -13.81 2.27 -20.38
C SER A 301 -14.14 3.63 -21.03
N THR A 302 -15.43 3.95 -21.14
CA THR A 302 -15.90 5.29 -21.55
C THR A 302 -15.35 6.42 -20.69
N LYS A 303 -15.23 6.19 -19.38
CA LYS A 303 -14.65 7.16 -18.44
C LYS A 303 -13.22 7.54 -18.81
N ALA A 304 -12.41 6.59 -19.27
CA ALA A 304 -11.07 6.93 -19.75
C ALA A 304 -11.11 7.91 -20.94
N GLY A 305 -12.20 7.90 -21.75
CA GLY A 305 -12.38 8.82 -22.86
C GLY A 305 -12.30 10.30 -22.44
N GLU A 306 -12.68 10.62 -21.22
CA GLU A 306 -12.69 11.98 -20.66
C GLU A 306 -11.28 12.50 -20.30
N VAL A 307 -10.28 11.60 -20.22
CA VAL A 307 -8.91 11.95 -19.83
C VAL A 307 -8.04 12.16 -21.09
N ALA A 308 -7.52 13.36 -21.26
CA ALA A 308 -6.57 13.66 -22.32
C ALA A 308 -5.20 12.99 -22.07
N PRO A 309 -4.47 12.57 -23.12
CA PRO A 309 -3.09 12.12 -22.99
C PRO A 309 -2.21 13.18 -22.33
N LEU A 310 -1.18 12.75 -21.56
CA LEU A 310 -0.13 13.67 -21.13
C LEU A 310 0.54 14.29 -22.38
N ALA A 311 0.78 15.59 -22.35
CA ALA A 311 1.60 16.24 -23.35
C ALA A 311 2.99 15.58 -23.39
N ALA A 312 3.52 15.35 -24.57
CA ALA A 312 4.88 14.86 -24.72
C ALA A 312 5.82 15.83 -23.98
N THR A 313 6.60 15.32 -23.03
CA THR A 313 7.65 16.14 -22.44
C THR A 313 8.66 16.44 -23.55
N PRO A 314 8.94 17.73 -23.88
CA PRO A 314 9.99 18.03 -24.82
C PRO A 314 11.27 17.33 -24.35
N GLY A 315 11.89 16.56 -25.23
CA GLY A 315 13.14 15.85 -24.91
C GLY A 315 14.18 16.84 -24.37
N ARG A 316 14.65 16.58 -23.17
CA ARG A 316 15.89 17.17 -22.66
C ARG A 316 17.05 16.25 -22.99
#